data_86085e561fdb863a8a6b625504ad9405
#
_entry.id   86085e561fdb863a8a6b625504ad9405
#
_cell.length_a   1.000
_cell.length_b   1.000
_cell.length_c   1.000
_cell.angle_alpha   90.00
_cell.angle_beta   90.00
_cell.angle_gamma   90.00
#
_symmetry.space_group_name_H-M   'P 1'
#
loop_
_entity.id
_entity.type
_entity.pdbx_description
1 polymer ?
#
loop_
_entity_poly.entity_id
_entity_poly.type
_entity_poly.pdbx_seq_one_letter_code
_entity_poly.pdbx_strand_id
1 'polypeptide(L)'
;MGQLAHDEKALAQLLEAQGTSREEFDKQTREQAEESVRTQLFLDAVAEQEEPEVSQQELTDHILFTAQSYGMDPNQFIQQLQSNGQIANLFSDVRRGKALAAAICRTTVKDEEGNDVDVDQYFGEIEEEDAAEASEEK
;
A
#
# COMPACT_ATOMS: atom_id res chain seq x y z
N MET A 1 -2.30 -14.80 -11.92
CA MET A 1 -3.68 -14.67 -12.48
C MET A 1 -3.73 -14.26 -13.96
N GLY A 2 -2.66 -13.76 -14.58
CA GLY A 2 -2.71 -13.14 -15.90
C GLY A 2 -3.07 -14.04 -17.10
N GLN A 3 -2.78 -15.33 -17.09
CA GLN A 3 -3.09 -16.21 -18.23
C GLN A 3 -4.49 -16.85 -18.16
N LEU A 4 -5.01 -17.09 -16.96
CA LEU A 4 -6.36 -17.66 -16.77
C LEU A 4 -7.48 -16.66 -17.06
N ALA A 5 -7.22 -15.36 -16.98
CA ALA A 5 -8.20 -14.31 -17.26
C ALA A 5 -8.63 -14.24 -18.73
N HIS A 6 -7.86 -14.84 -19.65
CA HIS A 6 -8.16 -14.86 -21.08
C HIS A 6 -8.76 -16.19 -21.56
N ASP A 7 -8.86 -17.22 -20.69
CA ASP A 7 -9.48 -18.51 -21.00
C ASP A 7 -10.77 -18.70 -20.21
N GLU A 8 -11.88 -18.29 -20.80
CA GLU A 8 -13.21 -18.38 -20.19
C GLU A 8 -13.61 -19.82 -19.80
N LYS A 9 -13.13 -20.83 -20.55
CA LYS A 9 -13.43 -22.23 -20.24
C LYS A 9 -12.67 -22.71 -19.02
N ALA A 10 -11.39 -22.37 -18.92
CA ALA A 10 -10.56 -22.71 -17.76
C ALA A 10 -11.07 -22.00 -16.50
N LEU A 11 -11.49 -20.74 -16.63
CA LEU A 11 -12.08 -19.99 -15.52
C LEU A 11 -13.40 -20.61 -15.07
N ALA A 12 -14.29 -20.96 -15.99
CA ALA A 12 -15.58 -21.60 -15.67
C ALA A 12 -15.39 -22.93 -14.94
N GLN A 13 -14.46 -23.78 -15.39
CA GLN A 13 -14.15 -25.05 -14.72
C GLN A 13 -13.57 -24.84 -13.31
N LEU A 14 -12.73 -23.83 -13.14
CA LEU A 14 -12.18 -23.50 -11.81
C LEU A 14 -13.27 -23.04 -10.85
N LEU A 15 -14.18 -22.17 -11.31
CA LEU A 15 -15.29 -21.66 -10.51
C LEU A 15 -16.26 -22.78 -10.12
N GLU A 16 -16.58 -23.67 -11.08
CA GLU A 16 -17.42 -24.84 -10.82
C GLU A 16 -16.79 -25.77 -9.78
N ALA A 17 -15.48 -26.00 -9.87
CA ALA A 17 -14.73 -26.78 -8.88
C ALA A 17 -14.72 -26.15 -7.47
N GLN A 18 -14.83 -24.81 -7.40
CA GLN A 18 -14.93 -24.06 -6.14
C GLN A 18 -16.38 -23.87 -5.66
N GLY A 19 -17.36 -24.35 -6.42
CA GLY A 19 -18.79 -24.20 -6.08
C GLY A 19 -19.30 -22.76 -6.19
N THR A 20 -18.62 -21.91 -6.98
CA THR A 20 -18.97 -20.49 -7.18
C THR A 20 -19.47 -20.28 -8.61
N SER A 21 -20.53 -19.50 -8.78
CA SER A 21 -21.00 -19.12 -10.10
C SER A 21 -20.18 -17.96 -10.69
N ARG A 22 -20.21 -17.84 -12.04
CA ARG A 22 -19.54 -16.70 -12.71
C ARG A 22 -20.10 -15.35 -12.24
N GLU A 23 -21.41 -15.25 -12.06
CA GLU A 23 -22.06 -14.02 -11.59
C GLU A 23 -21.62 -13.65 -10.19
N GLU A 24 -21.49 -14.61 -9.31
CA GLU A 24 -21.05 -14.41 -7.94
C GLU A 24 -19.57 -14.02 -7.87
N PHE A 25 -18.73 -14.65 -8.67
CA PHE A 25 -17.32 -14.27 -8.83
C PHE A 25 -17.16 -12.85 -9.36
N ASP A 26 -17.88 -12.48 -10.42
CA ASP A 26 -17.83 -11.15 -11.02
C ASP A 26 -18.32 -10.08 -10.03
N LYS A 27 -19.37 -10.38 -9.24
CA LYS A 27 -19.87 -9.52 -8.18
C LYS A 27 -18.83 -9.30 -7.07
N GLN A 28 -18.26 -10.37 -6.52
CA GLN A 28 -17.24 -10.29 -5.48
C GLN A 28 -15.98 -9.56 -5.98
N THR A 29 -15.54 -9.85 -7.19
CA THR A 29 -14.38 -9.18 -7.80
C THR A 29 -14.64 -7.68 -7.96
N ARG A 30 -15.85 -7.29 -8.37
CA ARG A 30 -16.24 -5.89 -8.49
C ARG A 30 -16.24 -5.19 -7.13
N GLU A 31 -16.86 -5.80 -6.12
CA GLU A 31 -16.91 -5.26 -4.76
C GLU A 31 -15.51 -5.06 -4.19
N GLN A 32 -14.62 -6.04 -4.34
CA GLN A 32 -13.22 -5.95 -3.93
C GLN A 32 -12.45 -4.85 -4.69
N ALA A 33 -12.66 -4.74 -6.00
CA ALA A 33 -12.03 -3.70 -6.80
C ALA A 33 -12.51 -2.30 -6.40
N GLU A 34 -13.80 -2.12 -6.17
CA GLU A 34 -14.36 -0.85 -5.70
C GLU A 34 -13.83 -0.47 -4.32
N GLU A 35 -13.72 -1.41 -3.39
CA GLU A 35 -13.13 -1.19 -2.08
C GLU A 35 -11.65 -0.83 -2.17
N SER A 36 -10.89 -1.56 -2.99
CA SER A 36 -9.47 -1.29 -3.21
C SER A 36 -9.23 0.11 -3.78
N VAL A 37 -9.99 0.51 -4.81
CA VAL A 37 -9.89 1.85 -5.40
C VAL A 37 -10.29 2.92 -4.39
N ARG A 38 -11.36 2.70 -3.63
CA ARG A 38 -11.81 3.65 -2.59
C ARG A 38 -10.74 3.84 -1.52
N THR A 39 -10.13 2.76 -1.04
CA THR A 39 -9.03 2.80 -0.08
C THR A 39 -7.84 3.55 -0.64
N GLN A 40 -7.47 3.28 -1.88
CA GLN A 40 -6.36 3.96 -2.55
C GLN A 40 -6.58 5.47 -2.66
N LEU A 41 -7.77 5.89 -3.12
CA LEU A 41 -8.14 7.31 -3.21
C LEU A 41 -8.17 7.99 -1.84
N PHE A 42 -8.63 7.28 -0.80
CA PHE A 42 -8.59 7.78 0.56
C PHE A 42 -7.15 8.00 1.05
N LEU A 43 -6.27 7.03 0.84
CA LEU A 43 -4.86 7.14 1.22
C LEU A 43 -4.12 8.22 0.41
N ASP A 44 -4.47 8.42 -0.85
CA ASP A 44 -3.96 9.53 -1.65
C ASP A 44 -4.36 10.88 -1.05
N ALA A 45 -5.63 11.04 -0.66
CA ALA A 45 -6.11 12.27 -0.01
C ALA A 45 -5.43 12.51 1.35
N VAL A 46 -5.22 11.45 2.15
CA VAL A 46 -4.45 11.55 3.40
C VAL A 46 -3.00 11.95 3.11
N ALA A 47 -2.35 11.36 2.10
CA ALA A 47 -0.99 11.70 1.71
C ALA A 47 -0.86 13.14 1.17
N GLU A 48 -1.89 13.68 0.53
CA GLU A 48 -1.94 15.08 0.13
C GLU A 48 -2.08 16.03 1.33
N GLN A 49 -2.84 15.62 2.35
CA GLN A 49 -3.06 16.43 3.55
C GLN A 49 -1.86 16.41 4.50
N GLU A 50 -1.23 15.24 4.67
CA GLU A 50 -0.10 15.03 5.59
C GLU A 50 1.24 15.46 4.98
N GLU A 51 1.32 15.53 3.63
CA GLU A 51 2.52 15.89 2.86
C GLU A 51 3.81 15.21 3.35
N PRO A 52 3.80 13.88 3.65
CA PRO A 52 4.96 13.22 4.20
C PRO A 52 6.13 13.26 3.22
N GLU A 53 7.28 13.69 3.67
CA GLU A 53 8.51 13.61 2.91
C GLU A 53 8.98 12.15 2.83
N VAL A 54 9.37 11.72 1.64
CA VAL A 54 9.94 10.39 1.40
C VAL A 54 11.41 10.54 1.08
N SER A 55 12.25 10.13 2.02
CA SER A 55 13.69 10.16 1.83
C SER A 55 14.17 9.10 0.84
N GLN A 56 15.37 9.30 0.28
CA GLN A 56 16.00 8.30 -0.59
C GLN A 56 16.31 7.00 0.17
N GLN A 57 16.58 7.10 1.46
CA GLN A 57 16.86 5.94 2.29
C GLN A 57 15.61 5.07 2.43
N GLU A 58 14.48 5.64 2.78
CA GLU A 58 13.21 4.91 2.91
C GLU A 58 12.79 4.24 1.61
N LEU A 59 12.97 4.95 0.49
CA LEU A 59 12.69 4.36 -0.82
C LEU A 59 13.60 3.16 -1.10
N THR A 60 14.89 3.28 -0.75
CA THR A 60 15.85 2.19 -0.92
C THR A 60 15.49 0.99 -0.04
N ASP A 61 15.17 1.23 1.24
CA ASP A 61 14.80 0.18 2.19
C ASP A 61 13.50 -0.52 1.75
N HIS A 62 12.54 0.23 1.25
CA HIS A 62 11.31 -0.35 0.69
C HIS A 62 11.58 -1.22 -0.55
N ILE A 63 12.48 -0.79 -1.44
CA ILE A 63 12.93 -1.57 -2.61
C ILE A 63 13.58 -2.88 -2.14
N LEU A 64 14.49 -2.81 -1.17
CA LEU A 64 15.18 -3.98 -0.64
C LEU A 64 14.20 -4.97 -0.02
N PHE A 65 13.29 -4.48 0.82
CA PHE A 65 12.27 -5.30 1.45
C PHE A 65 11.34 -5.97 0.42
N THR A 66 10.89 -5.20 -0.56
CA THR A 66 9.99 -5.72 -1.61
C THR A 66 10.70 -6.74 -2.48
N ALA A 67 11.94 -6.49 -2.92
CA ALA A 67 12.74 -7.43 -3.68
C ALA A 67 12.95 -8.75 -2.93
N GLN A 68 13.25 -8.68 -1.63
CA GLN A 68 13.38 -9.87 -0.77
C GLN A 68 12.06 -10.66 -0.68
N SER A 69 10.94 -9.98 -0.53
CA SER A 69 9.61 -10.61 -0.47
C SER A 69 9.26 -11.37 -1.75
N TYR A 70 9.74 -10.89 -2.90
CA TYR A 70 9.61 -11.58 -4.19
C TYR A 70 10.73 -12.59 -4.48
N GLY A 71 11.73 -12.73 -3.59
CA GLY A 71 12.90 -13.59 -3.81
C GLY A 71 13.77 -13.12 -4.97
N MET A 72 13.80 -11.82 -5.26
CA MET A 72 14.53 -11.20 -6.36
C MET A 72 15.77 -10.48 -5.84
N ASP A 73 16.81 -10.41 -6.71
CA ASP A 73 17.94 -9.52 -6.47
C ASP A 73 17.49 -8.04 -6.55
N PRO A 74 17.87 -7.19 -5.59
CA PRO A 74 17.44 -5.79 -5.57
C PRO A 74 17.79 -4.99 -6.82
N ASN A 75 18.97 -5.25 -7.43
CA ASN A 75 19.38 -4.54 -8.64
C ASN A 75 18.53 -4.97 -9.85
N GLN A 76 18.18 -6.25 -9.93
CA GLN A 76 17.29 -6.76 -10.97
C GLN A 76 15.87 -6.17 -10.79
N PHE A 77 15.41 -6.08 -9.55
CA PHE A 77 14.11 -5.48 -9.23
C PHE A 77 14.05 -4.00 -9.64
N ILE A 78 15.09 -3.21 -9.30
CA ILE A 78 15.20 -1.80 -9.72
C ILE A 78 15.18 -1.67 -11.25
N GLN A 79 15.95 -2.49 -11.96
CA GLN A 79 15.98 -2.47 -13.43
C GLN A 79 14.60 -2.78 -14.02
N GLN A 80 13.87 -3.72 -13.43
CA GLN A 80 12.51 -4.06 -13.85
C GLN A 80 11.54 -2.91 -13.61
N LEU A 81 11.61 -2.26 -12.44
CA LEU A 81 10.80 -1.08 -12.14
C LEU A 81 11.06 0.08 -13.09
N GLN A 82 12.36 0.32 -13.42
CA GLN A 82 12.75 1.36 -14.38
C GLN A 82 12.24 1.06 -15.79
N SER A 83 12.39 -0.19 -16.24
CA SER A 83 11.96 -0.59 -17.58
C SER A 83 10.45 -0.53 -17.76
N ASN A 84 9.69 -0.75 -16.69
CA ASN A 84 8.23 -0.73 -16.69
C ASN A 84 7.65 0.66 -16.32
N GLY A 85 8.48 1.65 -16.02
CA GLY A 85 8.04 2.98 -15.60
C GLY A 85 7.33 2.99 -14.23
N GLN A 86 7.61 2.01 -13.37
CA GLN A 86 6.90 1.80 -12.09
C GLN A 86 7.55 2.50 -10.89
N ILE A 87 8.65 3.22 -11.08
CA ILE A 87 9.33 3.95 -9.99
C ILE A 87 8.40 4.98 -9.34
N ALA A 88 7.61 5.71 -10.14
CA ALA A 88 6.66 6.68 -9.61
C ALA A 88 5.56 6.04 -8.76
N ASN A 89 5.09 4.85 -9.16
CA ASN A 89 4.10 4.10 -8.37
C ASN A 89 4.67 3.67 -7.03
N LEU A 90 5.92 3.16 -7.03
CA LEU A 90 6.60 2.77 -5.80
C LEU A 90 6.77 3.95 -4.84
N PHE A 91 7.16 5.12 -5.35
CA PHE A 91 7.24 6.34 -4.56
C PHE A 91 5.88 6.70 -3.94
N SER A 92 4.82 6.64 -4.72
CA SER A 92 3.45 6.90 -4.23
C SER A 92 3.04 5.89 -3.16
N ASP A 93 3.42 4.63 -3.29
CA ASP A 93 3.10 3.59 -2.29
C ASP A 93 3.81 3.84 -0.96
N VAL A 94 5.10 4.22 -0.99
CA VAL A 94 5.85 4.62 0.20
C VAL A 94 5.22 5.85 0.86
N ARG A 95 4.87 6.85 0.05
CA ARG A 95 4.22 8.09 0.54
C ARG A 95 2.89 7.81 1.22
N ARG A 96 2.05 6.94 0.63
CA ARG A 96 0.78 6.51 1.25
C ARG A 96 0.99 5.77 2.57
N GLY A 97 2.00 4.89 2.63
CA GLY A 97 2.36 4.16 3.84
C GLY A 97 2.76 5.10 4.98
N LYS A 98 3.60 6.09 4.70
CA LYS A 98 3.99 7.13 5.68
C LYS A 98 2.79 7.96 6.14
N ALA A 99 1.96 8.41 5.21
CA ALA A 99 0.77 9.17 5.55
C ALA A 99 -0.20 8.39 6.43
N LEU A 100 -0.38 7.09 6.13
CA LEU A 100 -1.20 6.21 6.96
C LEU A 100 -0.61 6.03 8.35
N ALA A 101 0.70 5.80 8.47
CA ALA A 101 1.38 5.69 9.77
C ALA A 101 1.21 6.98 10.58
N ALA A 102 1.44 8.15 9.97
CA ALA A 102 1.25 9.44 10.62
C ALA A 102 -0.21 9.65 11.08
N ALA A 103 -1.18 9.29 10.26
CA ALA A 103 -2.60 9.37 10.62
C ALA A 103 -2.95 8.43 11.79
N ILE A 104 -2.41 7.21 11.82
CA ILE A 104 -2.62 6.25 12.91
C ILE A 104 -2.03 6.78 14.22
N CYS A 105 -0.80 7.30 14.22
CA CYS A 105 -0.14 7.84 15.41
C CYS A 105 -0.88 9.06 16.00
N ARG A 106 -1.68 9.77 15.21
CA ARG A 106 -2.54 10.87 15.69
C ARG A 106 -3.91 10.41 16.19
N THR A 107 -4.24 9.14 16.03
CA THR A 107 -5.52 8.59 16.50
C THR A 107 -5.34 7.80 17.79
N THR A 108 -6.39 7.72 18.59
CA THR A 108 -6.41 6.84 19.74
C THR A 108 -6.80 5.44 19.29
N VAL A 109 -5.84 4.52 19.31
CA VAL A 109 -6.07 3.10 19.02
C VAL A 109 -6.36 2.37 20.33
N LYS A 110 -7.41 1.56 20.36
CA LYS A 110 -7.81 0.76 21.52
C LYS A 110 -7.83 -0.72 21.17
N ASP A 111 -7.45 -1.55 22.14
CA ASP A 111 -7.59 -2.98 22.04
C ASP A 111 -9.07 -3.44 22.23
N GLU A 112 -9.33 -4.74 22.12
CA GLU A 112 -10.66 -5.32 22.31
C GLU A 112 -11.22 -5.11 23.73
N GLU A 113 -10.32 -4.88 24.71
CA GLU A 113 -10.67 -4.63 26.11
C GLU A 113 -10.89 -3.11 26.40
N GLY A 114 -10.61 -2.26 25.40
CA GLY A 114 -10.78 -0.81 25.48
C GLY A 114 -9.57 -0.05 26.07
N ASN A 115 -8.43 -0.71 26.24
CA ASN A 115 -7.20 -0.06 26.69
C ASN A 115 -6.54 0.66 25.51
N ASP A 116 -5.87 1.77 25.80
CA ASP A 116 -5.13 2.52 24.78
C ASP A 116 -3.89 1.71 24.35
N VAL A 117 -3.69 1.56 23.05
CA VAL A 117 -2.53 0.89 22.44
C VAL A 117 -1.50 1.94 22.08
N ASP A 118 -0.28 1.77 22.57
CA ASP A 118 0.86 2.58 22.17
C ASP A 118 1.30 2.20 20.75
N VAL A 119 0.91 3.02 19.80
CA VAL A 119 1.14 2.78 18.36
C VAL A 119 2.59 3.07 17.95
N ASP A 120 3.32 3.88 18.71
CA ASP A 120 4.71 4.25 18.41
C ASP A 120 5.65 3.03 18.50
N GLN A 121 5.27 2.03 19.30
CA GLN A 121 5.99 0.75 19.35
C GLN A 121 5.96 -0.04 18.04
N TYR A 122 4.95 0.21 17.20
CA TYR A 122 4.74 -0.52 15.94
C TYR A 122 5.20 0.26 14.71
N PHE A 123 5.09 1.58 14.74
CA PHE A 123 5.42 2.46 13.61
C PHE A 123 6.72 3.26 13.82
N GLY A 124 7.29 3.20 15.01
CA GLY A 124 8.40 4.07 15.45
C GLY A 124 7.93 5.47 15.83
N GLU A 125 8.77 6.21 16.52
CA GLU A 125 8.55 7.64 16.74
C GLU A 125 8.60 8.33 15.37
N ILE A 126 7.50 8.97 14.97
CA ILE A 126 7.50 9.85 13.81
C ILE A 126 8.23 11.10 14.30
N GLU A 127 9.48 11.29 13.84
CA GLU A 127 10.25 12.48 14.14
C GLU A 127 9.44 13.70 13.66
N GLU A 128 8.96 14.50 14.63
CA GLU A 128 8.22 15.75 14.37
C GLU A 128 9.13 16.86 13.80
N GLU A 129 10.37 16.54 13.39
CA GLU A 129 11.33 17.52 12.90
C GLU A 129 10.89 18.21 11.59
N ASP A 130 10.02 17.59 10.79
CA ASP A 130 9.65 18.14 9.47
C ASP A 130 8.48 19.16 9.50
N ALA A 131 7.76 19.27 10.63
CA ALA A 131 6.65 20.22 10.75
C ALA A 131 7.06 21.63 11.22
N ALA A 132 8.24 21.77 11.80
CA ALA A 132 8.69 23.04 12.39
C ALA A 132 9.44 23.93 11.41
N GLU A 133 10.17 23.40 10.42
CA GLU A 133 10.91 24.23 9.46
C GLU A 133 10.03 24.90 8.39
N ALA A 134 8.88 24.30 8.07
CA ALA A 134 7.93 24.92 7.12
C ALA A 134 7.19 26.17 7.66
N SER A 135 7.27 26.45 8.95
CA SER A 135 6.60 27.60 9.59
C SER A 135 7.48 28.83 9.77
N GLU A 136 8.80 28.75 9.57
CA GLU A 136 9.73 29.88 9.75
C GLU A 136 10.15 30.59 8.46
N GLU A 137 9.75 30.10 7.28
CA GLU A 137 9.99 30.78 5.98
C GLU A 137 8.71 31.45 5.40
N LYS A 138 8.04 32.27 6.21
CA LYS A 138 7.05 33.22 5.69
C LYS A 138 7.18 34.58 6.29
#